data_9ef9f33db6c1b4f17ed21e7e62f9544b
#
_entry.id   9ef9f33db6c1b4f17ed21e7e62f9544b
#
_cell.length_a   1.000
_cell.length_b   1.000
_cell.length_c   1.000
_cell.angle_alpha   90.00
_cell.angle_beta   90.00
_cell.angle_gamma   90.00
#
_symmetry.space_group_name_H-M   'P 1'
#
loop_
_entity.id
_entity.type
_entity.pdbx_description
1 polymer ?
#
loop_
_entity_poly.entity_id
_entity_poly.type
_entity_poly.pdbx_seq_one_letter_code
_entity_poly.pdbx_strand_id
1 'polypeptide(L)'
;DLQIPRNKLIVFTGKSGSGKSSLAFNTIHAEGQRRYLETFNAYARQFLGNMERPDVDKITGLSPVVAIEQKTTSKNPRSTVGTITEIYDYLRLLFARVGIAYSYKTGEKMVSFNDNQIIKLLLDEMFDQSILILAPIVKSRKGHYSELFNKLIKQGYLKVRVDGEILNLTPDLRLDRYKPHDIEIVIDRLTVNKINQTRLLSSVKTALDNGEGVMMVIQIDGNKLRYFSRYLMCLKTGLAYSNPEPNSFSFNSPKGACSSCNGLGIYKEIDIDKIIPKRNLSINEGAIAPLINRKADWIISQLELISKKFNFSLDTPFKDIPREAVDSILYGINDVIKIKLKEAKVSKMCKIDFDGIVSFIEEQSKNNQIKSLKKWASKYMREEDCKSCGGSRLNLESSNYKISNYPIHQVAQMDMYKLKDWLSDTQKNLTSSKLIIASQVIKEIEKRVQLIIDVGLDYLNLNRSSRTLSGGEAQRIRLATQIGTQLTNVLYILDEPSIGLHQRDNQKLIDSLKKLRDI
;
A
#
# COMPACT_ATOMS: atom_id res chain seq x y z
N ASP A 1 3.08 -50.15 17.79
CA ASP A 1 1.90 -49.80 16.96
C ASP A 1 1.08 -48.71 17.61
N LEU A 2 0.72 -47.68 16.85
CA LEU A 2 -0.10 -46.55 17.32
C LEU A 2 -1.35 -46.44 16.44
N GLN A 3 -2.53 -46.41 17.08
CA GLN A 3 -3.80 -46.17 16.42
C GLN A 3 -4.34 -44.79 16.76
N ILE A 4 -4.58 -43.96 15.76
CA ILE A 4 -5.09 -42.59 15.90
C ILE A 4 -6.51 -42.56 15.32
N PRO A 5 -7.56 -42.36 16.15
CA PRO A 5 -8.94 -42.35 15.69
C PRO A 5 -9.22 -41.12 14.82
N ARG A 6 -10.04 -41.29 13.77
CA ARG A 6 -10.50 -40.19 12.91
C ARG A 6 -11.67 -39.41 13.55
N ASN A 7 -11.89 -38.19 13.09
CA ASN A 7 -12.98 -37.30 13.54
C ASN A 7 -13.00 -37.06 15.04
N LYS A 8 -11.82 -37.02 15.65
CA LYS A 8 -11.62 -36.75 17.08
C LYS A 8 -10.61 -35.64 17.32
N LEU A 9 -10.78 -34.91 18.40
CA LEU A 9 -9.74 -34.02 18.94
C LEU A 9 -8.81 -34.88 19.83
N ILE A 10 -7.54 -34.96 19.42
CA ILE A 10 -6.53 -35.79 20.06
C ILE A 10 -5.46 -34.89 20.64
N VAL A 11 -5.08 -35.15 21.90
CA VAL A 11 -4.07 -34.36 22.60
C VAL A 11 -2.89 -35.26 22.98
N PHE A 12 -1.70 -34.93 22.46
CA PHE A 12 -0.45 -35.58 22.84
C PHE A 12 0.15 -34.85 24.05
N THR A 13 0.28 -35.56 25.17
CA THR A 13 0.88 -35.02 26.39
C THR A 13 2.14 -35.77 26.76
N GLY A 14 3.04 -35.15 27.50
CA GLY A 14 4.29 -35.77 27.98
C GLY A 14 5.38 -34.73 28.26
N LYS A 15 6.47 -35.16 28.87
CA LYS A 15 7.63 -34.33 29.21
C LYS A 15 8.27 -33.73 27.93
N SER A 16 9.02 -32.64 28.07
CA SER A 16 9.85 -32.13 26.97
C SER A 16 10.84 -33.21 26.52
N GLY A 17 11.03 -33.36 25.20
CA GLY A 17 11.88 -34.42 24.63
C GLY A 17 11.25 -35.80 24.50
N SER A 18 9.99 -36.01 24.90
CA SER A 18 9.29 -37.31 24.80
C SER A 18 8.83 -37.71 23.39
N GLY A 19 9.22 -36.98 22.35
CA GLY A 19 8.88 -37.33 20.97
C GLY A 19 7.53 -36.82 20.45
N LYS A 20 6.76 -36.03 21.24
CA LYS A 20 5.43 -35.51 20.80
C LYS A 20 5.47 -34.78 19.47
N SER A 21 6.35 -33.79 19.36
CA SER A 21 6.51 -32.99 18.14
C SER A 21 7.12 -33.83 16.99
N SER A 22 8.01 -34.78 17.32
CA SER A 22 8.58 -35.71 16.32
C SER A 22 7.48 -36.58 15.70
N LEU A 23 6.58 -37.13 16.53
CA LEU A 23 5.45 -37.92 16.02
C LEU A 23 4.49 -37.07 15.18
N ALA A 24 4.11 -35.88 15.70
CA ALA A 24 3.11 -35.03 15.03
C ALA A 24 3.64 -34.40 13.74
N PHE A 25 4.83 -33.78 13.79
CA PHE A 25 5.39 -32.99 12.67
C PHE A 25 6.36 -33.81 11.81
N ASN A 26 7.37 -34.46 12.40
CA ASN A 26 8.41 -35.13 11.63
C ASN A 26 7.93 -36.45 11.06
N THR A 27 6.85 -37.04 11.60
CA THR A 27 6.29 -38.34 11.14
C THR A 27 4.97 -38.14 10.39
N ILE A 28 3.90 -37.74 11.09
CA ILE A 28 2.53 -37.73 10.50
C ILE A 28 2.41 -36.59 9.46
N HIS A 29 2.84 -35.38 9.79
CA HIS A 29 2.78 -34.25 8.85
C HIS A 29 3.72 -34.47 7.67
N ALA A 30 4.96 -34.89 7.90
CA ALA A 30 5.94 -35.14 6.85
C ALA A 30 5.45 -36.21 5.84
N GLU A 31 4.89 -37.31 6.34
CA GLU A 31 4.32 -38.34 5.45
C GLU A 31 3.08 -37.87 4.69
N GLY A 32 2.22 -37.06 5.37
CA GLY A 32 1.06 -36.46 4.71
C GLY A 32 1.44 -35.50 3.59
N GLN A 33 2.44 -34.64 3.81
CA GLN A 33 2.99 -33.77 2.77
C GLN A 33 3.67 -34.56 1.64
N ARG A 34 4.45 -35.58 1.96
CA ARG A 34 5.11 -36.42 0.97
C ARG A 34 4.08 -37.06 0.03
N ARG A 35 3.01 -37.68 0.58
CA ARG A 35 1.91 -38.25 -0.23
C ARG A 35 1.18 -37.22 -1.06
N TYR A 36 0.95 -36.04 -0.52
CA TYR A 36 0.33 -34.94 -1.27
C TYR A 36 1.20 -34.53 -2.47
N LEU A 37 2.53 -34.38 -2.27
CA LEU A 37 3.46 -34.07 -3.35
C LEU A 37 3.53 -35.19 -4.43
N GLU A 38 3.34 -36.45 -4.06
CA GLU A 38 3.29 -37.57 -5.02
C GLU A 38 2.10 -37.45 -5.98
N THR A 39 1.03 -36.75 -5.62
CA THR A 39 -0.12 -36.53 -6.51
C THR A 39 0.18 -35.53 -7.64
N PHE A 40 1.25 -34.73 -7.52
CA PHE A 40 1.65 -33.79 -8.57
C PHE A 40 2.36 -34.52 -9.74
N ASN A 41 2.33 -33.86 -10.91
CA ASN A 41 3.07 -34.36 -12.07
C ASN A 41 4.59 -34.28 -11.84
N ALA A 42 5.37 -35.02 -12.64
CA ALA A 42 6.83 -35.11 -12.50
C ALA A 42 7.53 -33.76 -12.60
N TYR A 43 7.02 -32.83 -13.44
CA TYR A 43 7.57 -31.51 -13.61
C TYR A 43 7.40 -30.65 -12.33
N ALA A 44 6.22 -30.61 -11.73
CA ALA A 44 5.99 -29.87 -10.49
C ALA A 44 6.84 -30.43 -9.33
N ARG A 45 7.04 -31.74 -9.26
CA ARG A 45 7.87 -32.38 -8.22
C ARG A 45 9.35 -31.95 -8.29
N GLN A 46 9.91 -31.69 -9.48
CA GLN A 46 11.29 -31.18 -9.62
C GLN A 46 11.49 -29.81 -8.95
N PHE A 47 10.47 -28.94 -8.93
CA PHE A 47 10.56 -27.63 -8.30
C PHE A 47 10.29 -27.64 -6.79
N LEU A 48 9.48 -28.59 -6.32
CA LEU A 48 9.10 -28.69 -4.91
C LEU A 48 10.10 -29.49 -4.05
N GLY A 49 11.02 -30.18 -4.70
CA GLY A 49 12.03 -31.03 -4.04
C GLY A 49 11.46 -32.39 -3.62
N ASN A 50 12.35 -33.35 -3.40
CA ASN A 50 11.98 -34.66 -2.85
C ASN A 50 11.92 -34.54 -1.33
N MET A 51 10.82 -34.96 -0.73
CA MET A 51 10.73 -35.13 0.72
C MET A 51 11.19 -36.53 1.09
N GLU A 52 12.07 -36.63 2.08
CA GLU A 52 12.50 -37.90 2.64
C GLU A 52 11.32 -38.59 3.33
N ARG A 53 11.24 -39.90 3.20
CA ARG A 53 10.24 -40.70 3.90
C ARG A 53 10.59 -40.72 5.40
N PRO A 54 9.61 -40.49 6.31
CA PRO A 54 9.86 -40.68 7.72
C PRO A 54 10.29 -42.11 8.04
N ASP A 55 11.15 -42.26 9.04
CA ASP A 55 11.65 -43.57 9.51
C ASP A 55 10.55 -44.32 10.29
N VAL A 56 9.66 -44.95 9.54
CA VAL A 56 8.52 -45.74 10.04
C VAL A 56 8.23 -46.91 9.08
N ASP A 57 7.81 -48.02 9.63
CA ASP A 57 7.48 -49.21 8.86
C ASP A 57 6.31 -48.94 7.89
N LYS A 58 5.19 -48.44 8.41
CA LYS A 58 3.99 -48.20 7.63
C LYS A 58 3.05 -47.18 8.28
N ILE A 59 2.49 -46.29 7.48
CA ILE A 59 1.36 -45.41 7.87
C ILE A 59 0.20 -45.70 6.90
N THR A 60 -0.98 -46.04 7.44
CA THR A 60 -2.21 -46.27 6.66
C THR A 60 -3.30 -45.31 7.08
N GLY A 61 -4.22 -45.00 6.16
CA GLY A 61 -5.41 -44.24 6.47
C GLY A 61 -5.16 -42.75 6.72
N LEU A 62 -4.05 -42.18 6.26
CA LEU A 62 -3.73 -40.76 6.45
C LEU A 62 -4.54 -39.88 5.50
N SER A 63 -5.24 -38.90 6.06
CA SER A 63 -5.92 -37.80 5.32
C SER A 63 -4.90 -36.73 4.91
N PRO A 64 -5.25 -35.81 3.99
CA PRO A 64 -4.44 -34.61 3.76
C PRO A 64 -4.15 -33.89 5.08
N VAL A 65 -2.91 -33.42 5.27
CA VAL A 65 -2.44 -32.88 6.55
C VAL A 65 -2.12 -31.40 6.43
N VAL A 66 -2.61 -30.59 7.37
CA VAL A 66 -2.29 -29.17 7.52
C VAL A 66 -1.65 -28.94 8.89
N ALA A 67 -0.42 -28.43 8.90
CA ALA A 67 0.27 -28.06 10.14
C ALA A 67 0.16 -26.57 10.43
N ILE A 68 -0.11 -26.26 11.68
CA ILE A 68 -0.22 -24.89 12.20
C ILE A 68 0.86 -24.68 13.27
N GLU A 69 2.08 -24.36 12.82
CA GLU A 69 3.25 -24.16 13.67
C GLU A 69 3.33 -22.71 14.19
N GLN A 70 4.02 -22.52 15.33
CA GLN A 70 4.29 -21.20 15.90
C GLN A 70 5.36 -20.41 15.13
N LYS A 71 6.32 -21.07 14.50
CA LYS A 71 7.58 -20.47 14.03
C LYS A 71 7.54 -19.62 12.77
N THR A 72 6.46 -19.55 12.04
CA THR A 72 6.44 -18.88 10.74
C THR A 72 5.76 -17.51 10.78
N THR A 73 6.43 -16.51 11.34
CA THR A 73 6.07 -15.11 11.03
C THR A 73 6.50 -14.80 9.60
N SER A 74 5.56 -14.34 8.78
CA SER A 74 5.86 -13.91 7.41
C SER A 74 6.90 -12.80 7.41
N LYS A 75 7.99 -12.97 6.66
CA LYS A 75 9.00 -11.92 6.46
C LYS A 75 8.56 -10.83 5.46
N ASN A 76 7.41 -11.02 4.81
CA ASN A 76 6.92 -10.07 3.82
C ASN A 76 6.42 -8.77 4.50
N PRO A 77 6.99 -7.59 4.16
CA PRO A 77 6.60 -6.32 4.76
C PRO A 77 5.19 -5.87 4.41
N ARG A 78 4.60 -6.46 3.38
CA ARG A 78 3.24 -6.14 2.93
C ARG A 78 2.17 -7.05 3.51
N SER A 79 2.56 -8.10 4.24
CA SER A 79 1.63 -9.02 4.87
C SER A 79 1.03 -8.41 6.13
N THR A 80 -0.29 -8.37 6.23
CA THR A 80 -1.05 -7.85 7.38
C THR A 80 -2.06 -8.88 7.87
N VAL A 81 -2.63 -8.67 9.05
CA VAL A 81 -3.73 -9.49 9.55
C VAL A 81 -4.84 -9.58 8.51
N GLY A 82 -5.25 -8.44 7.94
CA GLY A 82 -6.31 -8.40 6.93
C GLY A 82 -6.03 -9.20 5.66
N THR A 83 -4.76 -9.27 5.22
CA THR A 83 -4.40 -10.06 4.03
C THR A 83 -4.25 -11.56 4.33
N ILE A 84 -3.84 -11.94 5.55
CA ILE A 84 -3.73 -13.36 5.94
C ILE A 84 -5.12 -13.97 6.16
N THR A 85 -6.06 -13.18 6.72
CA THR A 85 -7.43 -13.60 6.99
C THR A 85 -8.37 -13.46 5.80
N GLU A 86 -7.87 -12.93 4.68
CA GLU A 86 -8.64 -12.57 3.47
C GLU A 86 -9.73 -11.50 3.70
N ILE A 87 -9.90 -11.00 4.93
CA ILE A 87 -10.92 -9.98 5.25
C ILE A 87 -10.69 -8.72 4.42
N TYR A 88 -9.43 -8.31 4.22
CA TYR A 88 -9.09 -7.13 3.42
C TYR A 88 -9.47 -7.30 1.94
N ASP A 89 -9.44 -8.52 1.40
CA ASP A 89 -9.83 -8.81 0.02
C ASP A 89 -11.34 -8.62 -0.18
N TYR A 90 -12.15 -9.05 0.79
CA TYR A 90 -13.58 -8.77 0.78
C TYR A 90 -13.89 -7.29 1.02
N LEU A 91 -13.14 -6.60 1.89
CA LEU A 91 -13.28 -5.14 2.05
C LEU A 91 -13.00 -4.39 0.74
N ARG A 92 -11.94 -4.76 0.00
CA ARG A 92 -11.65 -4.17 -1.32
C ARG A 92 -12.81 -4.37 -2.29
N LEU A 93 -13.41 -5.56 -2.31
CA LEU A 93 -14.57 -5.84 -3.13
C LEU A 93 -15.77 -4.98 -2.71
N LEU A 94 -16.03 -4.88 -1.41
CA LEU A 94 -17.10 -4.05 -0.86
C LEU A 94 -16.93 -2.58 -1.27
N PHE A 95 -15.73 -2.01 -1.08
CA PHE A 95 -15.45 -0.62 -1.44
C PHE A 95 -15.56 -0.37 -2.96
N ALA A 96 -15.16 -1.31 -3.79
CA ALA A 96 -15.31 -1.21 -5.24
C ALA A 96 -16.78 -1.21 -5.69
N ARG A 97 -17.67 -1.89 -4.96
CA ARG A 97 -19.07 -2.05 -5.36
C ARG A 97 -20.01 -0.98 -4.78
N VAL A 98 -19.80 -0.57 -3.54
CA VAL A 98 -20.74 0.33 -2.85
C VAL A 98 -20.10 1.61 -2.33
N GLY A 99 -18.77 1.73 -2.39
CA GLY A 99 -18.03 2.92 -1.97
C GLY A 99 -18.47 4.18 -2.72
N ILE A 100 -18.46 5.29 -2.00
CA ILE A 100 -18.77 6.62 -2.54
C ILE A 100 -17.46 7.38 -2.67
N ALA A 101 -17.13 7.85 -3.87
CA ALA A 101 -15.95 8.63 -4.15
C ALA A 101 -16.11 10.08 -3.71
N TYR A 102 -15.04 10.63 -3.13
CA TYR A 102 -14.92 12.03 -2.78
C TYR A 102 -13.66 12.62 -3.40
N SER A 103 -13.73 13.85 -3.87
CA SER A 103 -12.58 14.56 -4.43
C SER A 103 -11.53 14.81 -3.34
N TYR A 104 -10.29 14.36 -3.54
CA TYR A 104 -9.20 14.65 -2.61
C TYR A 104 -8.78 16.14 -2.60
N LYS A 105 -9.24 16.94 -3.59
CA LYS A 105 -8.98 18.38 -3.66
C LYS A 105 -10.01 19.22 -2.93
N THR A 106 -11.29 18.84 -3.00
CA THR A 106 -12.41 19.65 -2.48
C THR A 106 -13.17 18.97 -1.35
N GLY A 107 -13.00 17.66 -1.15
CA GLY A 107 -13.78 16.88 -0.20
C GLY A 107 -15.23 16.62 -0.64
N GLU A 108 -15.64 17.08 -1.81
CA GLU A 108 -17.01 16.92 -2.31
C GLU A 108 -17.22 15.53 -2.90
N LYS A 109 -18.47 15.06 -2.81
CA LYS A 109 -18.90 13.80 -3.42
C LYS A 109 -18.76 13.90 -4.94
N MET A 110 -18.16 12.89 -5.53
CA MET A 110 -18.03 12.78 -6.98
C MET A 110 -19.28 12.16 -7.58
N VAL A 111 -19.60 12.56 -8.80
CA VAL A 111 -20.78 12.12 -9.53
C VAL A 111 -20.36 11.61 -10.91
N SER A 112 -21.13 10.67 -11.43
CA SER A 112 -21.06 10.22 -12.83
C SER A 112 -22.45 10.32 -13.43
N PHE A 113 -22.50 10.60 -14.72
CA PHE A 113 -23.75 10.74 -15.43
C PHE A 113 -23.76 9.80 -16.64
N ASN A 114 -24.89 9.18 -16.93
CA ASN A 114 -25.12 8.59 -18.24
C ASN A 114 -25.57 9.67 -19.22
N ASP A 115 -25.48 9.38 -20.52
CA ASP A 115 -25.77 10.34 -21.59
C ASP A 115 -27.20 10.93 -21.45
N ASN A 116 -28.20 10.12 -21.11
CA ASN A 116 -29.58 10.57 -20.90
C ASN A 116 -29.74 11.50 -19.70
N GLN A 117 -28.98 11.24 -18.62
CA GLN A 117 -28.98 12.12 -17.45
C GLN A 117 -28.35 13.47 -17.76
N ILE A 118 -27.25 13.49 -18.56
CA ILE A 118 -26.63 14.73 -19.01
C ILE A 118 -27.62 15.55 -19.82
N ILE A 119 -28.30 14.93 -20.79
CA ILE A 119 -29.29 15.62 -21.62
C ILE A 119 -30.44 16.17 -20.79
N LYS A 120 -30.96 15.37 -19.86
CA LYS A 120 -32.02 15.81 -18.96
C LYS A 120 -31.60 17.02 -18.13
N LEU A 121 -30.40 16.97 -17.54
CA LEU A 121 -29.86 18.08 -16.75
C LEU A 121 -29.66 19.35 -17.60
N LEU A 122 -29.20 19.21 -18.84
CA LEU A 122 -29.05 20.36 -19.75
C LEU A 122 -30.40 20.96 -20.11
N LEU A 123 -31.43 20.13 -20.38
CA LEU A 123 -32.80 20.59 -20.66
C LEU A 123 -33.48 21.21 -19.43
N ASP A 124 -33.25 20.67 -18.23
CA ASP A 124 -33.88 21.18 -17.02
C ASP A 124 -33.24 22.48 -16.51
N GLU A 125 -31.91 22.60 -16.58
CA GLU A 125 -31.18 23.70 -15.95
C GLU A 125 -30.69 24.80 -16.93
N MET A 126 -30.59 24.50 -18.24
CA MET A 126 -30.07 25.42 -19.27
C MET A 126 -31.07 25.62 -20.42
N PHE A 127 -32.36 25.40 -20.16
CA PHE A 127 -33.41 25.58 -21.18
C PHE A 127 -33.37 27.00 -21.76
N ASP A 128 -33.47 27.08 -23.08
CA ASP A 128 -33.44 28.31 -23.90
C ASP A 128 -32.16 29.14 -23.81
N GLN A 129 -31.07 28.55 -23.26
CA GLN A 129 -29.76 29.18 -23.21
C GLN A 129 -28.86 28.71 -24.34
N SER A 130 -28.01 29.61 -24.82
CA SER A 130 -26.96 29.30 -25.78
C SER A 130 -25.75 28.70 -25.07
N ILE A 131 -25.39 27.46 -25.46
CA ILE A 131 -24.26 26.74 -24.88
C ILE A 131 -23.21 26.39 -25.91
N LEU A 132 -21.99 26.25 -25.45
CA LEU A 132 -20.86 25.69 -26.17
C LEU A 132 -20.51 24.32 -25.59
N ILE A 133 -20.50 23.29 -26.41
CA ILE A 133 -20.15 21.92 -26.03
C ILE A 133 -18.70 21.65 -26.41
N LEU A 134 -17.89 21.21 -25.47
CA LEU A 134 -16.46 21.03 -25.59
C LEU A 134 -16.03 19.62 -25.16
N ALA A 135 -15.00 19.09 -25.82
CA ALA A 135 -14.35 17.85 -25.44
C ALA A 135 -12.91 18.13 -24.97
N PRO A 136 -12.56 17.93 -23.69
CA PRO A 136 -11.20 18.12 -23.20
C PRO A 136 -10.29 16.99 -23.71
N ILE A 137 -9.17 17.36 -24.37
CA ILE A 137 -8.21 16.40 -24.94
C ILE A 137 -6.81 16.50 -24.33
N VAL A 138 -6.44 17.69 -23.82
CA VAL A 138 -5.18 17.91 -23.12
C VAL A 138 -5.47 18.69 -21.85
N LYS A 139 -4.89 18.26 -20.71
CA LYS A 139 -5.04 18.94 -19.43
C LYS A 139 -3.68 19.11 -18.77
N SER A 140 -3.27 20.39 -18.61
CA SER A 140 -2.04 20.82 -17.91
C SER A 140 -0.78 20.09 -18.37
N ARG A 141 -0.59 19.96 -19.68
CA ARG A 141 0.60 19.31 -20.28
C ARG A 141 1.37 20.27 -21.16
N LYS A 142 2.70 20.22 -21.06
CA LYS A 142 3.61 20.98 -21.92
C LYS A 142 3.68 20.38 -23.33
N GLY A 143 3.77 21.24 -24.34
CA GLY A 143 3.91 20.82 -25.73
C GLY A 143 3.49 21.90 -26.72
N HIS A 144 3.92 21.82 -27.98
CA HIS A 144 3.56 22.74 -29.06
C HIS A 144 2.30 22.32 -29.86
N TYR A 145 1.88 21.08 -29.73
CA TYR A 145 0.62 20.47 -30.19
C TYR A 145 0.29 20.60 -31.71
N SER A 146 1.24 20.99 -32.59
CA SER A 146 0.99 21.14 -34.03
C SER A 146 0.48 19.87 -34.70
N GLU A 147 1.01 18.69 -34.32
CA GLU A 147 0.55 17.41 -34.87
C GLU A 147 -0.90 17.10 -34.47
N LEU A 148 -1.24 17.40 -33.20
CA LEU A 148 -2.60 17.25 -32.67
C LEU A 148 -3.57 18.15 -33.46
N PHE A 149 -3.25 19.43 -33.65
CA PHE A 149 -4.09 20.37 -34.39
C PHE A 149 -4.28 19.94 -35.82
N ASN A 150 -3.22 19.48 -36.52
CA ASN A 150 -3.30 18.95 -37.88
C ASN A 150 -4.20 17.70 -37.95
N LYS A 151 -4.17 16.83 -36.93
CA LYS A 151 -5.08 15.67 -36.82
C LYS A 151 -6.53 16.13 -36.69
N LEU A 152 -6.81 17.12 -35.84
CA LEU A 152 -8.16 17.65 -35.64
C LEU A 152 -8.71 18.33 -36.90
N ILE A 153 -7.90 19.06 -37.63
CA ILE A 153 -8.27 19.66 -38.94
C ILE A 153 -8.69 18.55 -39.93
N LYS A 154 -7.91 17.46 -40.01
CA LYS A 154 -8.24 16.31 -40.87
C LYS A 154 -9.54 15.61 -40.46
N GLN A 155 -9.90 15.68 -39.20
CA GLN A 155 -11.16 15.16 -38.64
C GLN A 155 -12.36 16.10 -38.86
N GLY A 156 -12.13 17.30 -39.40
CA GLY A 156 -13.18 18.27 -39.74
C GLY A 156 -13.51 19.26 -38.61
N TYR A 157 -12.73 19.31 -37.53
CA TYR A 157 -12.92 20.31 -36.49
C TYR A 157 -12.36 21.66 -36.91
N LEU A 158 -13.08 22.75 -36.58
CA LEU A 158 -12.74 24.11 -37.01
C LEU A 158 -12.15 24.95 -35.87
N LYS A 159 -12.49 24.65 -34.63
CA LYS A 159 -12.13 25.46 -33.44
C LYS A 159 -11.69 24.60 -32.27
N VAL A 160 -10.75 25.14 -31.51
CA VAL A 160 -10.33 24.65 -30.21
C VAL A 160 -10.41 25.76 -29.19
N ARG A 161 -10.59 25.40 -27.93
CA ARG A 161 -10.38 26.32 -26.81
C ARG A 161 -9.04 25.95 -26.17
N VAL A 162 -8.15 26.92 -26.04
CA VAL A 162 -6.79 26.77 -25.47
C VAL A 162 -6.67 27.76 -24.31
N ASP A 163 -6.37 27.26 -23.13
CA ASP A 163 -6.17 28.05 -21.92
C ASP A 163 -7.31 29.05 -21.62
N GLY A 164 -8.52 28.73 -22.06
CA GLY A 164 -9.71 29.55 -21.88
C GLY A 164 -10.12 30.37 -23.11
N GLU A 165 -9.29 30.49 -24.14
CA GLU A 165 -9.57 31.26 -25.35
C GLU A 165 -9.94 30.35 -26.52
N ILE A 166 -10.93 30.77 -27.33
CA ILE A 166 -11.38 30.03 -28.52
C ILE A 166 -10.54 30.48 -29.70
N LEU A 167 -9.79 29.54 -30.30
CA LEU A 167 -8.93 29.74 -31.43
C LEU A 167 -9.45 28.96 -32.66
N ASN A 168 -9.27 29.52 -33.86
CA ASN A 168 -9.49 28.77 -35.09
C ASN A 168 -8.32 27.80 -35.33
N LEU A 169 -8.63 26.57 -35.72
CA LEU A 169 -7.62 25.59 -36.13
C LEU A 169 -7.04 25.98 -37.50
N THR A 170 -5.75 26.29 -37.50
CA THR A 170 -4.98 26.53 -38.73
C THR A 170 -3.77 25.59 -38.76
N PRO A 171 -3.23 25.23 -39.94
CA PRO A 171 -2.05 24.37 -40.03
C PRO A 171 -0.81 24.90 -39.30
N ASP A 172 -0.73 26.22 -39.15
CA ASP A 172 0.41 26.91 -38.51
C ASP A 172 0.22 27.13 -37.00
N LEU A 173 -0.91 26.73 -36.44
CA LEU A 173 -1.20 26.91 -35.00
C LEU A 173 -0.19 26.11 -34.17
N ARG A 174 0.56 26.83 -33.32
CA ARG A 174 1.54 26.25 -32.36
C ARG A 174 1.42 26.93 -31.03
N LEU A 175 1.56 26.16 -29.97
CA LEU A 175 1.58 26.67 -28.60
C LEU A 175 2.99 26.73 -28.03
N ASP A 176 3.17 27.46 -26.95
CA ASP A 176 4.45 27.55 -26.25
C ASP A 176 4.84 26.19 -25.64
N ARG A 177 5.92 25.59 -26.14
CA ARG A 177 6.41 24.27 -25.75
C ARG A 177 6.68 24.13 -24.24
N TYR A 178 7.02 25.22 -23.58
CA TYR A 178 7.49 25.21 -22.18
C TYR A 178 6.38 25.47 -21.17
N LYS A 179 5.23 25.94 -21.62
CA LYS A 179 4.06 26.18 -20.77
C LYS A 179 3.11 24.96 -20.75
N PRO A 180 2.48 24.67 -19.62
CA PRO A 180 1.38 23.71 -19.57
C PRO A 180 0.13 24.33 -20.22
N HIS A 181 -0.55 23.57 -21.07
CA HIS A 181 -1.77 24.00 -21.76
C HIS A 181 -2.95 23.08 -21.44
N ASP A 182 -4.13 23.69 -21.41
CA ASP A 182 -5.43 23.01 -21.43
C ASP A 182 -6.03 23.19 -22.84
N ILE A 183 -6.38 22.07 -23.50
CA ILE A 183 -6.92 22.11 -24.88
C ILE A 183 -8.22 21.32 -24.92
N GLU A 184 -9.29 21.99 -25.39
CA GLU A 184 -10.60 21.40 -25.61
C GLU A 184 -11.03 21.59 -27.07
N ILE A 185 -11.60 20.54 -27.65
CA ILE A 185 -12.23 20.64 -29.00
C ILE A 185 -13.59 21.31 -28.85
N VAL A 186 -13.88 22.28 -29.68
CA VAL A 186 -15.23 22.85 -29.81
C VAL A 186 -16.05 21.91 -30.68
N ILE A 187 -16.99 21.18 -30.07
CA ILE A 187 -17.83 20.21 -30.77
C ILE A 187 -19.03 20.88 -31.41
N ASP A 188 -19.77 21.69 -30.65
CA ASP A 188 -20.97 22.36 -31.13
C ASP A 188 -21.28 23.63 -30.36
N ARG A 189 -22.04 24.54 -31.00
CA ARG A 189 -22.67 25.70 -30.41
C ARG A 189 -24.16 25.66 -30.72
N LEU A 190 -25.01 25.53 -29.72
CA LEU A 190 -26.44 25.43 -29.91
C LEU A 190 -27.23 26.05 -28.76
N THR A 191 -28.51 26.36 -29.02
CA THR A 191 -29.45 26.75 -27.98
C THR A 191 -30.19 25.48 -27.51
N VAL A 192 -30.27 25.30 -26.17
CA VAL A 192 -30.87 24.13 -25.55
C VAL A 192 -32.40 24.27 -25.57
N ASN A 193 -33.05 23.54 -26.44
CA ASN A 193 -34.52 23.49 -26.51
C ASN A 193 -34.96 22.11 -27.03
N LYS A 194 -36.29 21.87 -26.98
CA LYS A 194 -36.86 20.59 -27.45
C LYS A 194 -36.67 20.35 -28.95
N ILE A 195 -36.59 21.41 -29.76
CA ILE A 195 -36.40 21.33 -31.20
C ILE A 195 -35.01 20.79 -31.52
N ASN A 196 -34.01 21.22 -30.78
CA ASN A 196 -32.62 20.83 -30.94
C ASN A 196 -32.21 19.55 -30.20
N GLN A 197 -33.16 18.83 -29.57
CA GLN A 197 -32.85 17.70 -28.70
C GLN A 197 -32.05 16.59 -29.40
N THR A 198 -32.37 16.24 -30.64
CA THR A 198 -31.65 15.24 -31.42
C THR A 198 -30.18 15.68 -31.70
N ARG A 199 -30.01 16.98 -32.05
CA ARG A 199 -28.70 17.56 -32.26
C ARG A 199 -27.89 17.61 -30.96
N LEU A 200 -28.52 18.01 -29.85
CA LEU A 200 -27.93 18.02 -28.52
C LEU A 200 -27.42 16.62 -28.14
N LEU A 201 -28.22 15.57 -28.37
CA LEU A 201 -27.84 14.18 -28.10
C LEU A 201 -26.62 13.75 -28.91
N SER A 202 -26.59 14.07 -30.20
CA SER A 202 -25.45 13.78 -31.08
C SER A 202 -24.18 14.52 -30.64
N SER A 203 -24.31 15.81 -30.31
CA SER A 203 -23.19 16.65 -29.88
C SER A 203 -22.63 16.21 -28.52
N VAL A 204 -23.50 15.86 -27.57
CA VAL A 204 -23.11 15.30 -26.24
C VAL A 204 -22.35 13.99 -26.44
N LYS A 205 -22.86 13.07 -27.27
CA LYS A 205 -22.18 11.80 -27.56
C LYS A 205 -20.81 12.02 -28.20
N THR A 206 -20.74 12.87 -29.21
CA THR A 206 -19.48 13.21 -29.89
C THR A 206 -18.47 13.85 -28.92
N ALA A 207 -18.93 14.73 -28.02
CA ALA A 207 -18.07 15.35 -27.04
C ALA A 207 -17.51 14.33 -26.04
N LEU A 208 -18.37 13.44 -25.51
CA LEU A 208 -17.96 12.38 -24.59
C LEU A 208 -16.99 11.37 -25.25
N ASP A 209 -17.23 11.03 -26.52
CA ASP A 209 -16.38 10.07 -27.24
C ASP A 209 -15.00 10.67 -27.56
N ASN A 210 -14.89 11.95 -27.91
CA ASN A 210 -13.61 12.64 -28.13
C ASN A 210 -12.88 12.99 -26.83
N GLY A 211 -13.61 13.31 -25.77
CA GLY A 211 -13.05 13.65 -24.47
C GLY A 211 -12.89 12.45 -23.53
N GLU A 212 -12.80 11.23 -24.09
CA GLU A 212 -12.59 9.99 -23.30
C GLU A 212 -13.60 9.85 -22.15
N GLY A 213 -14.89 10.12 -22.42
CA GLY A 213 -15.97 10.04 -21.45
C GLY A 213 -16.19 11.30 -20.61
N VAL A 214 -15.46 12.38 -20.89
CA VAL A 214 -15.58 13.69 -20.23
C VAL A 214 -16.03 14.74 -21.26
N MET A 215 -16.93 15.63 -20.88
CA MET A 215 -17.30 16.80 -21.67
C MET A 215 -17.41 18.04 -20.79
N MET A 216 -17.36 19.19 -21.43
CA MET A 216 -17.54 20.49 -20.80
C MET A 216 -18.64 21.26 -21.53
N VAL A 217 -19.40 22.02 -20.77
CA VAL A 217 -20.38 22.95 -21.31
C VAL A 217 -20.09 24.34 -20.76
N ILE A 218 -20.06 25.33 -21.65
CA ILE A 218 -19.97 26.74 -21.30
C ILE A 218 -21.28 27.43 -21.68
N GLN A 219 -21.90 28.08 -20.71
CA GLN A 219 -23.03 28.99 -20.92
C GLN A 219 -22.46 30.30 -21.48
N ILE A 220 -22.88 30.66 -22.71
CA ILE A 220 -22.27 31.81 -23.42
C ILE A 220 -22.55 33.12 -22.70
N ASP A 221 -23.78 33.34 -22.24
CA ASP A 221 -24.22 34.60 -21.62
C ASP A 221 -23.76 34.81 -20.18
N GLY A 222 -23.19 33.80 -19.53
CA GLY A 222 -22.72 33.87 -18.13
C GLY A 222 -21.32 33.34 -17.90
N ASN A 223 -20.65 32.87 -18.94
CA ASN A 223 -19.34 32.20 -18.91
C ASN A 223 -19.20 31.13 -17.80
N LYS A 224 -20.33 30.51 -17.42
CA LYS A 224 -20.34 29.44 -16.43
C LYS A 224 -19.91 28.13 -17.08
N LEU A 225 -18.81 27.60 -16.56
CA LEU A 225 -18.25 26.32 -16.99
C LEU A 225 -18.82 25.20 -16.13
N ARG A 226 -19.29 24.13 -16.77
CA ARG A 226 -19.77 22.91 -16.10
C ARG A 226 -19.18 21.68 -16.76
N TYR A 227 -18.73 20.72 -15.92
CA TYR A 227 -18.22 19.43 -16.38
C TYR A 227 -19.28 18.35 -16.28
N PHE A 228 -19.28 17.42 -17.23
CA PHE A 228 -20.04 16.19 -17.22
C PHE A 228 -19.11 15.04 -17.56
N SER A 229 -19.35 13.88 -16.95
CA SER A 229 -18.51 12.71 -17.18
C SER A 229 -19.30 11.41 -17.01
N ARG A 230 -19.02 10.44 -17.88
CA ARG A 230 -19.43 9.04 -17.67
C ARG A 230 -18.69 8.39 -16.50
N TYR A 231 -17.56 8.95 -16.06
CA TYR A 231 -16.77 8.52 -14.91
C TYR A 231 -17.06 9.40 -13.69
N LEU A 232 -16.63 8.91 -12.53
CA LEU A 232 -16.73 9.69 -11.29
C LEU A 232 -15.89 10.97 -11.40
N MET A 233 -16.52 12.12 -11.25
CA MET A 233 -15.90 13.44 -11.41
C MET A 233 -16.34 14.42 -10.34
N CYS A 234 -15.43 15.27 -9.93
CA CYS A 234 -15.70 16.47 -9.13
C CYS A 234 -16.16 17.59 -10.05
N LEU A 235 -17.39 18.06 -9.89
CA LEU A 235 -17.99 19.09 -10.76
C LEU A 235 -17.25 20.44 -10.69
N LYS A 236 -16.64 20.79 -9.56
CA LYS A 236 -15.90 22.06 -9.41
C LYS A 236 -14.54 22.08 -10.08
N THR A 237 -13.83 20.95 -10.04
CA THR A 237 -12.42 20.92 -10.49
C THR A 237 -12.21 20.13 -11.77
N GLY A 238 -13.22 19.42 -12.25
CA GLY A 238 -13.09 18.47 -13.37
C GLY A 238 -12.12 17.32 -13.08
N LEU A 239 -11.79 17.06 -11.80
CA LEU A 239 -10.99 15.92 -11.40
C LEU A 239 -11.84 14.66 -11.59
N ALA A 240 -11.39 13.74 -12.43
CA ALA A 240 -12.06 12.48 -12.68
C ALA A 240 -11.29 11.31 -12.06
N TYR A 241 -12.02 10.31 -11.56
CA TYR A 241 -11.47 9.03 -11.12
C TYR A 241 -11.86 7.93 -12.10
N SER A 242 -10.98 6.97 -12.27
CA SER A 242 -11.32 5.75 -13.00
C SER A 242 -12.40 4.94 -12.26
N ASN A 243 -13.11 4.07 -12.98
CA ASN A 243 -14.08 3.19 -12.34
C ASN A 243 -13.39 2.33 -11.27
N PRO A 244 -13.95 2.27 -10.06
CA PRO A 244 -13.31 1.55 -8.96
C PRO A 244 -13.37 0.04 -9.20
N GLU A 245 -12.21 -0.60 -9.11
CA GLU A 245 -12.04 -2.05 -9.14
C GLU A 245 -11.46 -2.51 -7.79
N PRO A 246 -11.59 -3.78 -7.40
CA PRO A 246 -10.98 -4.28 -6.17
C PRO A 246 -9.46 -4.01 -6.10
N ASN A 247 -8.76 -4.01 -7.23
CA ASN A 247 -7.33 -3.69 -7.33
C ASN A 247 -7.01 -2.22 -7.06
N SER A 248 -7.98 -1.31 -7.25
CA SER A 248 -7.83 0.11 -6.89
C SER A 248 -7.65 0.31 -5.38
N PHE A 249 -8.16 -0.60 -4.56
CA PHE A 249 -8.05 -0.57 -3.10
C PHE A 249 -6.97 -1.49 -2.54
N SER A 250 -6.11 -2.05 -3.41
CA SER A 250 -5.02 -2.92 -3.00
C SER A 250 -3.70 -2.16 -2.90
N PHE A 251 -3.10 -2.13 -1.71
CA PHE A 251 -1.76 -1.60 -1.52
C PHE A 251 -0.66 -2.52 -2.10
N ASN A 252 -1.01 -3.72 -2.56
CA ASN A 252 -0.12 -4.64 -3.27
C ASN A 252 -0.20 -4.49 -4.80
N SER A 253 -1.18 -3.73 -5.32
CA SER A 253 -1.36 -3.46 -6.74
C SER A 253 -0.83 -2.06 -7.09
N PRO A 254 -0.12 -1.88 -8.21
CA PRO A 254 0.31 -0.55 -8.67
C PRO A 254 -0.85 0.43 -8.85
N LYS A 255 -2.07 -0.07 -9.14
CA LYS A 255 -3.27 0.75 -9.35
C LYS A 255 -3.75 1.41 -8.05
N GLY A 256 -3.60 0.74 -6.90
CA GLY A 256 -4.08 1.23 -5.61
C GLY A 256 -2.98 1.72 -4.67
N ALA A 257 -1.75 1.27 -4.85
CA ALA A 257 -0.64 1.58 -3.97
C ALA A 257 -0.23 3.05 -4.02
N CYS A 258 0.16 3.60 -2.89
CA CYS A 258 0.84 4.90 -2.82
C CYS A 258 2.16 4.83 -3.59
N SER A 259 2.37 5.72 -4.57
CA SER A 259 3.59 5.75 -5.39
C SER A 259 4.85 6.09 -4.61
N SER A 260 4.75 6.91 -3.53
CA SER A 260 5.89 7.33 -2.73
C SER A 260 6.47 6.20 -1.87
N CYS A 261 5.62 5.37 -1.24
CA CYS A 261 6.05 4.27 -0.39
C CYS A 261 5.83 2.88 -1.02
N ASN A 262 5.36 2.81 -2.28
CA ASN A 262 5.05 1.56 -2.98
C ASN A 262 4.14 0.61 -2.15
N GLY A 263 3.15 1.16 -1.45
CA GLY A 263 2.20 0.40 -0.66
C GLY A 263 2.72 -0.10 0.70
N LEU A 264 3.88 0.36 1.15
CA LEU A 264 4.41 -0.01 2.47
C LEU A 264 3.76 0.78 3.62
N GLY A 265 3.30 2.00 3.35
CA GLY A 265 2.73 2.91 4.34
C GLY A 265 3.76 3.63 5.20
N ILE A 266 4.98 3.16 5.18
CA ILE A 266 6.11 3.67 5.96
C ILE A 266 7.32 3.88 5.05
N TYR A 267 8.23 4.71 5.49
CA TYR A 267 9.58 4.78 4.95
C TYR A 267 10.58 4.83 6.12
N LYS A 268 11.84 4.60 5.77
CA LYS A 268 12.91 4.61 6.75
C LYS A 268 13.62 5.95 6.67
N GLU A 269 13.60 6.70 7.75
CA GLU A 269 14.39 7.91 7.95
C GLU A 269 15.60 7.62 8.83
N ILE A 270 16.66 8.39 8.64
CA ILE A 270 17.83 8.35 9.50
C ILE A 270 17.44 8.81 10.91
N ASP A 271 17.93 8.08 11.89
CA ASP A 271 17.75 8.39 13.31
C ASP A 271 19.07 8.84 13.91
N ILE A 272 19.21 10.13 14.14
CA ILE A 272 20.44 10.75 14.65
C ILE A 272 20.80 10.23 16.04
N ASP A 273 19.80 9.94 16.89
CA ASP A 273 20.06 9.42 18.22
C ASP A 273 20.58 7.96 18.20
N LYS A 274 20.27 7.21 17.14
CA LYS A 274 20.89 5.91 16.91
C LYS A 274 22.30 6.01 16.31
N ILE A 275 22.58 7.08 15.58
CA ILE A 275 23.93 7.36 15.07
C ILE A 275 24.84 7.80 16.23
N ILE A 276 24.34 8.65 17.11
CA ILE A 276 25.08 9.21 18.24
C ILE A 276 24.34 8.90 19.54
N PRO A 277 24.36 7.63 19.99
CA PRO A 277 23.61 7.21 21.18
C PRO A 277 24.19 7.74 22.49
N LYS A 278 25.48 8.08 22.53
CA LYS A 278 26.19 8.51 23.74
C LYS A 278 26.99 9.78 23.45
N ARG A 279 26.37 10.93 23.60
CA ARG A 279 26.98 12.24 23.33
C ARG A 279 28.11 12.62 24.30
N ASN A 280 28.26 11.91 25.41
CA ASN A 280 29.34 12.11 26.37
C ASN A 280 30.67 11.44 25.94
N LEU A 281 30.63 10.51 24.98
CA LEU A 281 31.81 9.88 24.42
C LEU A 281 32.41 10.77 23.33
N SER A 282 33.71 10.64 23.12
CA SER A 282 34.43 11.22 21.98
C SER A 282 34.29 10.36 20.73
N ILE A 283 34.69 10.89 19.58
CA ILE A 283 34.71 10.14 18.31
C ILE A 283 35.63 8.91 18.42
N ASN A 284 36.78 9.06 19.04
CA ASN A 284 37.73 7.96 19.26
C ASN A 284 37.19 6.90 20.24
N GLU A 285 36.38 7.30 21.22
CA GLU A 285 35.71 6.39 22.16
C GLU A 285 34.46 5.73 21.56
N GLY A 286 34.10 6.09 20.32
CA GLY A 286 32.96 5.49 19.61
C GLY A 286 31.64 6.23 19.79
N ALA A 287 31.62 7.54 19.92
CA ALA A 287 30.40 8.34 19.92
C ALA A 287 29.54 8.09 18.66
N ILE A 288 30.19 7.89 17.49
CA ILE A 288 29.52 7.62 16.21
C ILE A 288 29.38 6.11 16.03
N ALA A 289 28.26 5.56 16.47
CA ALA A 289 28.00 4.12 16.48
C ALA A 289 28.18 3.40 15.12
N PRO A 290 27.85 3.98 13.96
CA PRO A 290 28.10 3.39 12.65
C PRO A 290 29.58 3.09 12.34
N LEU A 291 30.51 3.80 12.98
CA LEU A 291 31.96 3.62 12.75
C LEU A 291 32.59 2.57 13.68
N ILE A 292 31.92 2.16 14.74
CA ILE A 292 32.39 1.14 15.67
C ILE A 292 32.54 -0.18 14.91
N ASN A 293 33.72 -0.86 15.04
CA ASN A 293 34.03 -2.14 14.40
C ASN A 293 34.04 -2.13 12.85
N ARG A 294 34.18 -0.97 12.22
CA ARG A 294 34.44 -0.86 10.78
C ARG A 294 35.78 -0.22 10.51
N LYS A 295 36.55 -0.87 9.63
CA LYS A 295 37.77 -0.25 9.04
C LYS A 295 37.31 0.76 7.98
N ALA A 296 36.91 1.95 8.44
CA ALA A 296 36.51 3.08 7.58
C ALA A 296 37.62 4.16 7.66
N ASP A 297 38.85 3.76 7.42
CA ASP A 297 40.04 4.62 7.59
C ASP A 297 39.92 5.92 6.81
N TRP A 298 39.26 5.89 5.63
CA TRP A 298 39.03 7.09 4.85
C TRP A 298 38.04 8.08 5.54
N ILE A 299 37.02 7.58 6.24
CA ILE A 299 36.07 8.45 7.00
C ILE A 299 36.83 9.07 8.17
N ILE A 300 37.62 8.30 8.90
CA ILE A 300 38.42 8.81 10.02
C ILE A 300 39.38 9.90 9.54
N SER A 301 40.05 9.70 8.40
CA SER A 301 40.89 10.73 7.80
C SER A 301 40.14 12.03 7.45
N GLN A 302 38.92 11.92 6.96
CA GLN A 302 38.07 13.11 6.70
C GLN A 302 37.66 13.79 8.01
N LEU A 303 37.27 13.03 9.04
CA LEU A 303 36.96 13.57 10.37
C LEU A 303 38.16 14.29 11.03
N GLU A 304 39.40 13.81 10.84
CA GLU A 304 40.61 14.48 11.26
C GLU A 304 40.80 15.85 10.54
N LEU A 305 40.47 15.92 9.27
CA LEU A 305 40.52 17.20 8.53
C LEU A 305 39.44 18.17 9.03
N ILE A 306 38.21 17.68 9.28
CA ILE A 306 37.12 18.47 9.85
C ILE A 306 37.51 18.98 11.25
N SER A 307 38.10 18.12 12.10
CA SER A 307 38.55 18.52 13.44
C SER A 307 39.58 19.66 13.42
N LYS A 308 40.53 19.62 12.49
CA LYS A 308 41.52 20.70 12.28
C LYS A 308 40.86 22.00 11.77
N LYS A 309 39.85 21.89 10.92
CA LYS A 309 39.14 23.05 10.41
C LYS A 309 38.39 23.79 11.50
N PHE A 310 37.69 23.07 12.37
CA PHE A 310 36.84 23.64 13.42
C PHE A 310 37.52 23.70 14.80
N ASN A 311 38.84 23.45 14.88
CA ASN A 311 39.64 23.54 16.09
C ASN A 311 39.15 22.69 17.27
N PHE A 312 38.77 21.43 17.04
CA PHE A 312 38.46 20.46 18.08
C PHE A 312 39.33 19.18 17.94
N SER A 313 39.41 18.36 18.98
CA SER A 313 40.06 17.06 18.94
C SER A 313 39.04 15.94 18.73
N LEU A 314 39.46 14.83 18.07
CA LEU A 314 38.64 13.62 18.02
C LEU A 314 38.43 12.97 19.39
N ASP A 315 39.19 13.40 20.42
CA ASP A 315 38.99 13.00 21.82
C ASP A 315 38.04 13.96 22.59
N THR A 316 37.56 15.02 21.97
CA THR A 316 36.56 15.92 22.56
C THR A 316 35.20 15.18 22.66
N PRO A 317 34.51 15.21 23.81
CA PRO A 317 33.16 14.68 23.94
C PRO A 317 32.23 15.25 22.87
N PHE A 318 31.40 14.42 22.25
CA PHE A 318 30.58 14.82 21.10
C PHE A 318 29.63 16.00 21.42
N LYS A 319 29.16 16.11 22.65
CA LYS A 319 28.33 17.23 23.13
C LYS A 319 29.06 18.60 23.11
N ASP A 320 30.39 18.58 23.22
CA ASP A 320 31.23 19.79 23.33
C ASP A 320 31.82 20.19 21.97
N ILE A 321 31.54 19.43 20.90
CA ILE A 321 31.95 19.75 19.51
C ILE A 321 31.12 20.92 18.98
N PRO A 322 31.72 21.92 18.30
CA PRO A 322 31.00 23.03 17.69
C PRO A 322 29.87 22.53 16.75
N ARG A 323 28.71 23.20 16.79
CA ARG A 323 27.52 22.80 16.01
C ARG A 323 27.80 22.70 14.50
N GLU A 324 28.56 23.64 13.94
CA GLU A 324 28.94 23.63 12.53
C GLU A 324 29.82 22.42 12.16
N ALA A 325 30.66 21.98 13.08
CA ALA A 325 31.45 20.75 12.92
C ALA A 325 30.54 19.52 12.98
N VAL A 326 29.59 19.47 13.89
CA VAL A 326 28.59 18.40 13.99
C VAL A 326 27.77 18.29 12.71
N ASP A 327 27.29 19.42 12.17
CA ASP A 327 26.54 19.45 10.91
C ASP A 327 27.42 18.96 9.73
N SER A 328 28.70 19.35 9.71
CA SER A 328 29.66 18.87 8.70
C SER A 328 29.95 17.36 8.82
N ILE A 329 30.00 16.82 10.03
CA ILE A 329 30.19 15.39 10.27
C ILE A 329 28.94 14.60 9.83
N LEU A 330 27.76 15.11 10.12
CA LEU A 330 26.50 14.41 9.83
C LEU A 330 26.09 14.53 8.36
N TYR A 331 26.13 15.75 7.81
CA TYR A 331 25.55 16.05 6.50
C TYR A 331 26.57 16.34 5.41
N GLY A 332 27.85 16.39 5.78
CA GLY A 332 28.94 16.54 4.83
C GLY A 332 29.47 17.95 4.68
N ILE A 333 30.64 18.02 4.06
CA ILE A 333 31.32 19.26 3.72
C ILE A 333 32.26 19.05 2.53
N ASN A 334 32.25 20.02 1.60
CA ASN A 334 33.21 20.07 0.50
C ASN A 334 33.99 21.40 0.60
N ASP A 335 35.26 21.32 1.08
CA ASP A 335 36.08 22.51 1.30
C ASP A 335 37.56 22.19 1.18
N VAL A 336 38.38 23.24 1.09
CA VAL A 336 39.86 23.15 1.02
C VAL A 336 40.48 23.86 2.22
N ILE A 337 41.24 23.09 3.03
CA ILE A 337 41.95 23.65 4.18
C ILE A 337 43.46 23.68 3.97
N LYS A 338 44.11 24.71 4.50
CA LYS A 338 45.56 24.79 4.58
C LYS A 338 46.01 24.22 5.93
N ILE A 339 46.74 23.10 5.90
CA ILE A 339 47.31 22.50 7.10
C ILE A 339 48.79 22.87 7.17
N LYS A 340 49.23 23.49 8.29
CA LYS A 340 50.66 23.67 8.60
C LYS A 340 51.18 22.34 9.14
N LEU A 341 52.15 21.72 8.43
CA LEU A 341 52.87 20.57 8.92
C LEU A 341 53.84 21.01 10.01
N LYS A 342 53.75 20.42 11.21
CA LYS A 342 54.56 20.83 12.38
C LYS A 342 56.08 20.65 12.17
N GLU A 343 56.52 19.79 11.26
CA GLU A 343 57.92 19.44 11.03
C GLU A 343 58.57 20.09 9.81
N ALA A 344 57.80 20.63 8.90
CA ALA A 344 58.32 21.32 7.73
C ALA A 344 57.58 22.67 7.60
N LYS A 345 58.28 23.79 7.58
CA LYS A 345 57.70 25.13 7.38
C LYS A 345 56.82 25.30 6.10
N VAL A 346 56.22 24.21 5.63
CA VAL A 346 55.40 24.10 4.39
C VAL A 346 53.92 23.88 4.76
N SER A 347 53.07 24.67 4.17
CA SER A 347 51.59 24.50 4.26
C SER A 347 51.14 23.62 3.13
N LYS A 348 50.46 22.51 3.43
CA LYS A 348 49.81 21.63 2.43
C LYS A 348 48.32 21.97 2.32
N MET A 349 47.85 22.13 1.09
CA MET A 349 46.40 22.21 0.84
C MET A 349 45.79 20.80 0.86
N CYS A 350 44.82 20.57 1.73
CA CYS A 350 44.09 19.31 1.78
C CYS A 350 42.62 19.60 1.46
N LYS A 351 42.04 18.78 0.55
CA LYS A 351 40.61 18.83 0.22
C LYS A 351 39.83 17.97 1.21
N ILE A 352 38.80 18.55 1.82
CA ILE A 352 37.78 17.81 2.53
C ILE A 352 36.68 17.54 1.51
N ASP A 353 36.39 16.29 1.26
CA ASP A 353 35.35 15.83 0.33
C ASP A 353 34.61 14.71 1.04
N PHE A 354 33.68 15.11 1.87
CA PHE A 354 32.96 14.20 2.75
C PHE A 354 31.47 14.45 2.68
N ASP A 355 30.71 13.46 2.22
CA ASP A 355 29.26 13.53 2.03
C ASP A 355 28.45 13.38 3.35
N GLY A 356 29.15 13.13 4.47
CA GLY A 356 28.53 12.99 5.79
C GLY A 356 28.13 11.54 6.13
N ILE A 357 28.02 11.29 7.43
CA ILE A 357 27.62 9.99 7.97
C ILE A 357 26.20 9.61 7.55
N VAL A 358 25.29 10.58 7.46
CA VAL A 358 23.90 10.38 7.03
C VAL A 358 23.85 9.86 5.61
N SER A 359 24.52 10.53 4.66
CA SER A 359 24.58 10.11 3.25
C SER A 359 25.24 8.74 3.10
N PHE A 360 26.31 8.48 3.84
CA PHE A 360 26.95 7.17 3.87
C PHE A 360 26.01 6.04 4.29
N ILE A 361 25.19 6.24 5.35
CA ILE A 361 24.20 5.25 5.79
C ILE A 361 23.10 5.09 4.76
N GLU A 362 22.61 6.19 4.15
CA GLU A 362 21.57 6.15 3.12
C GLU A 362 22.01 5.35 1.89
N GLU A 363 23.22 5.56 1.40
CA GLU A 363 23.78 4.81 0.27
C GLU A 363 23.85 3.31 0.58
N GLN A 364 24.36 2.96 1.77
CA GLN A 364 24.41 1.56 2.18
C GLN A 364 22.99 0.95 2.35
N SER A 365 22.00 1.75 2.73
CA SER A 365 20.61 1.30 2.82
C SER A 365 19.97 1.00 1.45
N LYS A 366 20.38 1.72 0.41
CA LYS A 366 19.95 1.56 -0.98
C LYS A 366 20.72 0.45 -1.72
N ASN A 367 21.83 -0.01 -1.16
CA ASN A 367 22.66 -1.05 -1.78
C ASN A 367 21.91 -2.38 -1.86
N ASN A 368 21.58 -2.80 -3.09
CA ASN A 368 20.85 -4.05 -3.33
C ASN A 368 21.76 -5.27 -3.48
N GLN A 369 23.07 -5.08 -3.64
CA GLN A 369 24.02 -6.16 -3.90
C GLN A 369 24.43 -6.87 -2.60
N ILE A 370 24.57 -6.15 -1.49
CA ILE A 370 25.09 -6.69 -0.23
C ILE A 370 24.01 -6.60 0.88
N LYS A 371 23.28 -7.69 1.10
CA LYS A 371 22.21 -7.76 2.11
C LYS A 371 22.69 -7.42 3.55
N SER A 372 23.93 -7.73 3.90
CA SER A 372 24.49 -7.42 5.23
C SER A 372 24.65 -5.92 5.45
N LEU A 373 25.04 -5.15 4.44
CA LEU A 373 25.15 -3.68 4.51
C LEU A 373 23.79 -3.03 4.70
N LYS A 374 22.79 -3.48 3.93
CA LYS A 374 21.40 -3.01 4.07
C LYS A 374 20.85 -3.29 5.46
N LYS A 375 21.09 -4.48 6.01
CA LYS A 375 20.67 -4.83 7.38
C LYS A 375 21.40 -3.99 8.42
N TRP A 376 22.68 -3.71 8.23
CA TRP A 376 23.47 -2.84 9.09
C TRP A 376 22.94 -1.40 9.06
N ALA A 377 22.77 -0.78 7.89
CA ALA A 377 22.25 0.58 7.73
C ALA A 377 20.86 0.74 8.38
N SER A 378 20.02 -0.29 8.26
CA SER A 378 18.66 -0.26 8.84
C SER A 378 18.64 -0.17 10.38
N LYS A 379 19.74 -0.45 11.08
CA LYS A 379 19.85 -0.27 12.55
C LYS A 379 19.86 1.21 12.96
N TYR A 380 20.34 2.08 12.07
CA TYR A 380 20.46 3.53 12.30
C TYR A 380 19.30 4.32 11.70
N MET A 381 18.24 3.61 11.32
CA MET A 381 17.02 4.20 10.78
C MET A 381 15.84 3.95 11.72
N ARG A 382 14.83 4.80 11.63
CA ARG A 382 13.51 4.62 12.24
C ARG A 382 12.45 4.49 11.15
N GLU A 383 11.38 3.81 11.48
CA GLU A 383 10.22 3.70 10.58
C GLU A 383 9.27 4.84 10.90
N GLU A 384 8.95 5.64 9.88
CA GLU A 384 8.03 6.77 9.97
C GLU A 384 6.90 6.56 8.96
N ASP A 385 5.71 7.06 9.30
CA ASP A 385 4.57 7.01 8.40
C ASP A 385 4.86 7.81 7.12
N CYS A 386 4.45 7.27 5.99
CA CYS A 386 4.64 7.90 4.69
C CYS A 386 3.91 9.24 4.62
N LYS A 387 4.62 10.35 4.44
CA LYS A 387 4.08 11.72 4.38
C LYS A 387 3.02 11.88 3.29
N SER A 388 3.15 11.15 2.16
CA SER A 388 2.20 11.25 1.05
C SER A 388 0.86 10.57 1.32
N CYS A 389 0.86 9.44 2.02
CA CYS A 389 -0.36 8.67 2.27
C CYS A 389 -0.78 8.62 3.74
N GLY A 390 -0.01 9.22 4.67
CA GLY A 390 -0.32 9.22 6.10
C GLY A 390 -0.47 7.80 6.67
N GLY A 391 0.36 6.84 6.23
CA GLY A 391 0.29 5.44 6.67
C GLY A 391 -0.83 4.61 6.02
N SER A 392 -1.72 5.18 5.19
CA SER A 392 -2.84 4.46 4.55
C SER A 392 -2.40 3.39 3.56
N ARG A 393 -1.17 3.44 3.05
CA ARG A 393 -0.58 2.57 2.01
C ARG A 393 -1.18 2.77 0.61
N LEU A 394 -2.29 3.50 0.49
CA LEU A 394 -3.04 3.70 -0.74
C LEU A 394 -2.72 5.05 -1.38
N ASN A 395 -2.97 5.18 -2.66
CA ASN A 395 -2.91 6.44 -3.37
C ASN A 395 -4.05 7.38 -2.92
N LEU A 396 -3.98 8.66 -3.29
CA LEU A 396 -4.95 9.68 -2.88
C LEU A 396 -6.38 9.38 -3.39
N GLU A 397 -6.50 8.85 -4.61
CA GLU A 397 -7.79 8.50 -5.20
C GLU A 397 -8.48 7.42 -4.38
N SER A 398 -7.82 6.28 -4.17
CA SER A 398 -8.35 5.14 -3.43
C SER A 398 -8.64 5.44 -1.95
N SER A 399 -7.84 6.31 -1.34
CA SER A 399 -8.02 6.73 0.05
C SER A 399 -9.24 7.64 0.27
N ASN A 400 -9.84 8.18 -0.81
CA ASN A 400 -11.00 9.07 -0.74
C ASN A 400 -12.33 8.41 -1.15
N TYR A 401 -12.38 7.09 -1.26
CA TYR A 401 -13.63 6.34 -1.27
C TYR A 401 -14.07 6.04 0.16
N LYS A 402 -15.36 6.27 0.47
CA LYS A 402 -15.92 6.07 1.81
C LYS A 402 -17.17 5.20 1.78
N ILE A 403 -17.34 4.40 2.82
CA ILE A 403 -18.58 3.70 3.15
C ILE A 403 -18.95 4.15 4.57
N SER A 404 -20.18 4.59 4.80
CA SER A 404 -20.62 5.13 6.11
C SER A 404 -19.62 6.12 6.70
N ASN A 405 -19.09 7.04 5.86
CA ASN A 405 -18.09 8.07 6.15
C ASN A 405 -16.65 7.59 6.45
N TYR A 406 -16.39 6.30 6.46
CA TYR A 406 -15.06 5.75 6.71
C TYR A 406 -14.37 5.29 5.42
N PRO A 407 -13.13 5.75 5.15
CA PRO A 407 -12.30 5.19 4.08
C PRO A 407 -11.73 3.82 4.50
N ILE A 408 -11.38 2.99 3.51
CA ILE A 408 -10.95 1.61 3.74
C ILE A 408 -9.78 1.46 4.73
N HIS A 409 -8.83 2.39 4.72
CA HIS A 409 -7.68 2.35 5.63
C HIS A 409 -8.07 2.59 7.08
N GLN A 410 -9.06 3.45 7.36
CA GLN A 410 -9.59 3.66 8.71
C GLN A 410 -10.40 2.44 9.17
N VAL A 411 -11.21 1.85 8.29
CA VAL A 411 -11.92 0.59 8.57
C VAL A 411 -10.92 -0.51 8.93
N ALA A 412 -9.81 -0.61 8.20
CA ALA A 412 -8.76 -1.59 8.48
C ALA A 412 -7.99 -1.35 9.81
N GLN A 413 -8.08 -0.16 10.40
CA GLN A 413 -7.49 0.18 11.70
C GLN A 413 -8.43 -0.09 12.89
N MET A 414 -9.71 -0.39 12.64
CA MET A 414 -10.67 -0.74 13.68
C MET A 414 -10.29 -2.09 14.32
N ASP A 415 -10.52 -2.24 15.62
CA ASP A 415 -10.51 -3.54 16.29
C ASP A 415 -11.69 -4.40 15.79
N MET A 416 -11.69 -5.69 16.07
CA MET A 416 -12.69 -6.61 15.51
C MET A 416 -14.12 -6.30 15.95
N TYR A 417 -14.34 -5.81 17.17
CA TYR A 417 -15.67 -5.43 17.63
C TYR A 417 -16.18 -4.18 16.91
N LYS A 418 -15.35 -3.13 16.83
CA LYS A 418 -15.71 -1.92 16.08
C LYS A 418 -15.94 -2.20 14.59
N LEU A 419 -15.15 -3.11 14.00
CA LEU A 419 -15.36 -3.53 12.62
C LEU A 419 -16.71 -4.23 12.46
N LYS A 420 -17.10 -5.08 13.39
CA LYS A 420 -18.40 -5.76 13.39
C LYS A 420 -19.56 -4.77 13.52
N ASP A 421 -19.47 -3.81 14.43
CA ASP A 421 -20.47 -2.76 14.63
C ASP A 421 -20.59 -1.89 13.36
N TRP A 422 -19.45 -1.51 12.77
CA TRP A 422 -19.43 -0.75 11.52
C TRP A 422 -20.09 -1.52 10.35
N LEU A 423 -19.91 -2.83 10.24
CA LEU A 423 -20.57 -3.66 9.24
C LEU A 423 -22.10 -3.66 9.44
N SER A 424 -22.58 -3.84 10.67
CA SER A 424 -23.99 -3.81 11.01
C SER A 424 -24.64 -2.45 10.68
N ASP A 425 -23.97 -1.35 11.02
CA ASP A 425 -24.44 -0.01 10.71
C ASP A 425 -24.40 0.29 9.21
N THR A 426 -23.39 -0.23 8.51
CA THR A 426 -23.31 -0.13 7.05
C THR A 426 -24.49 -0.82 6.38
N GLN A 427 -24.90 -2.00 6.83
CA GLN A 427 -26.08 -2.71 6.29
C GLN A 427 -27.36 -1.88 6.43
N LYS A 428 -27.55 -1.20 7.57
CA LYS A 428 -28.74 -0.36 7.82
C LYS A 428 -28.78 0.90 6.92
N ASN A 429 -27.61 1.44 6.58
CA ASN A 429 -27.48 2.72 5.87
C ASN A 429 -27.36 2.59 4.34
N LEU A 430 -27.23 1.37 3.82
CA LEU A 430 -27.17 1.14 2.37
C LEU A 430 -28.58 1.19 1.76
N THR A 431 -28.68 1.75 0.55
CA THR A 431 -29.91 1.67 -0.26
C THR A 431 -30.21 0.23 -0.64
N SER A 432 -31.48 -0.11 -0.87
CA SER A 432 -31.92 -1.49 -1.18
C SER A 432 -31.13 -2.12 -2.32
N SER A 433 -30.85 -1.40 -3.40
CA SER A 433 -30.07 -1.89 -4.53
C SER A 433 -28.59 -2.17 -4.17
N LYS A 434 -27.95 -1.30 -3.39
CA LYS A 434 -26.58 -1.50 -2.91
C LYS A 434 -26.50 -2.61 -1.87
N LEU A 435 -27.54 -2.77 -1.05
CA LEU A 435 -27.60 -3.84 -0.04
C LEU A 435 -27.64 -5.22 -0.68
N ILE A 436 -28.39 -5.40 -1.76
CA ILE A 436 -28.42 -6.67 -2.53
C ILE A 436 -27.01 -7.05 -2.99
N ILE A 437 -26.25 -6.08 -3.52
CA ILE A 437 -24.88 -6.30 -4.02
C ILE A 437 -23.90 -6.59 -2.86
N ALA A 438 -24.05 -5.90 -1.73
CA ALA A 438 -23.12 -5.95 -0.62
C ALA A 438 -23.37 -7.10 0.36
N SER A 439 -24.61 -7.61 0.45
CA SER A 439 -25.07 -8.52 1.52
C SER A 439 -24.23 -9.77 1.65
N GLN A 440 -23.89 -10.41 0.54
CA GLN A 440 -23.07 -11.63 0.56
C GLN A 440 -21.62 -11.34 1.00
N VAL A 441 -21.05 -10.23 0.52
CA VAL A 441 -19.69 -9.81 0.88
C VAL A 441 -19.61 -9.47 2.37
N ILE A 442 -20.60 -8.74 2.88
CA ILE A 442 -20.66 -8.38 4.32
C ILE A 442 -20.78 -9.64 5.18
N LYS A 443 -21.64 -10.59 4.84
CA LYS A 443 -21.74 -11.87 5.56
C LYS A 443 -20.42 -12.64 5.61
N GLU A 444 -19.67 -12.65 4.52
CA GLU A 444 -18.35 -13.31 4.49
C GLU A 444 -17.33 -12.59 5.37
N ILE A 445 -17.36 -11.25 5.43
CA ILE A 445 -16.51 -10.48 6.33
C ILE A 445 -16.91 -10.75 7.78
N GLU A 446 -18.20 -10.68 8.13
CA GLU A 446 -18.73 -10.93 9.48
C GLU A 446 -18.33 -12.32 9.99
N LYS A 447 -18.46 -13.34 9.15
CA LYS A 447 -18.06 -14.72 9.46
C LYS A 447 -16.58 -14.78 9.84
N ARG A 448 -15.70 -14.19 9.04
CA ARG A 448 -14.25 -14.19 9.28
C ARG A 448 -13.85 -13.35 10.51
N VAL A 449 -14.48 -12.19 10.69
CA VAL A 449 -14.28 -11.34 11.88
C VAL A 449 -14.69 -12.11 13.15
N GLN A 450 -15.84 -12.82 13.12
CA GLN A 450 -16.29 -13.62 14.24
C GLN A 450 -15.29 -14.74 14.59
N LEU A 451 -14.70 -15.40 13.59
CA LEU A 451 -13.68 -16.43 13.81
C LEU A 451 -12.41 -15.85 14.49
N ILE A 452 -12.01 -14.65 14.15
CA ILE A 452 -10.88 -13.97 14.82
C ILE A 452 -11.23 -13.64 16.29
N ILE A 453 -12.46 -13.22 16.56
CA ILE A 453 -12.96 -12.99 17.93
C ILE A 453 -13.01 -14.31 18.71
N ASP A 454 -13.50 -15.39 18.09
CA ASP A 454 -13.64 -16.72 18.71
C ASP A 454 -12.30 -17.32 19.14
N VAL A 455 -11.18 -16.97 18.49
CA VAL A 455 -9.83 -17.39 18.88
C VAL A 455 -9.13 -16.42 19.85
N GLY A 456 -9.86 -15.41 20.38
CA GLY A 456 -9.34 -14.46 21.38
C GLY A 456 -8.38 -13.41 20.81
N LEU A 457 -8.60 -12.96 19.56
CA LEU A 457 -7.79 -11.93 18.88
C LEU A 457 -8.60 -10.68 18.53
N ASP A 458 -9.62 -10.39 19.30
CA ASP A 458 -10.56 -9.28 19.13
C ASP A 458 -9.90 -7.89 19.16
N TYR A 459 -8.77 -7.76 19.90
CA TYR A 459 -7.99 -6.52 20.01
C TYR A 459 -7.14 -6.19 18.77
N LEU A 460 -6.96 -7.13 17.85
CA LEU A 460 -6.19 -6.89 16.64
C LEU A 460 -6.97 -6.03 15.65
N ASN A 461 -6.24 -5.30 14.80
CA ASN A 461 -6.78 -4.64 13.63
C ASN A 461 -6.22 -5.25 12.34
N LEU A 462 -6.92 -5.04 11.22
CA LEU A 462 -6.56 -5.63 9.94
C LEU A 462 -5.26 -5.05 9.34
N ASN A 463 -4.89 -3.82 9.70
CA ASN A 463 -3.69 -3.15 9.19
C ASN A 463 -2.41 -3.59 9.91
N ARG A 464 -2.52 -4.30 11.05
CA ARG A 464 -1.35 -4.77 11.81
C ARG A 464 -0.46 -5.67 10.95
N SER A 465 0.83 -5.33 10.90
CA SER A 465 1.81 -6.10 10.14
C SER A 465 2.00 -7.49 10.75
N SER A 466 2.04 -8.52 9.89
CA SER A 466 2.28 -9.91 10.33
C SER A 466 3.62 -10.12 11.04
N ARG A 467 4.61 -9.27 10.79
CA ARG A 467 5.92 -9.32 11.45
C ARG A 467 5.88 -8.94 12.92
N THR A 468 4.86 -8.18 13.33
CA THR A 468 4.70 -7.70 14.72
C THR A 468 3.86 -8.65 15.56
N LEU A 469 3.37 -9.73 14.97
CA LEU A 469 2.60 -10.74 15.68
C LEU A 469 3.52 -11.65 16.49
N SER A 470 3.11 -12.00 17.69
CA SER A 470 3.71 -13.09 18.46
C SER A 470 3.45 -14.43 17.76
N GLY A 471 4.24 -15.47 18.10
CA GLY A 471 4.05 -16.81 17.54
C GLY A 471 2.63 -17.34 17.77
N GLY A 472 2.09 -17.16 18.98
CA GLY A 472 0.74 -17.57 19.33
C GLY A 472 -0.35 -16.79 18.58
N GLU A 473 -0.20 -15.47 18.38
CA GLU A 473 -1.14 -14.66 17.57
C GLU A 473 -1.16 -15.15 16.11
N ALA A 474 0.02 -15.36 15.53
CA ALA A 474 0.13 -15.83 14.14
C ALA A 474 -0.48 -17.23 13.95
N GLN A 475 -0.29 -18.11 14.92
CA GLN A 475 -0.87 -19.47 14.95
C GLN A 475 -2.39 -19.41 15.02
N ARG A 476 -2.97 -18.61 15.91
CA ARG A 476 -4.42 -18.45 16.05
C ARG A 476 -5.07 -17.81 14.85
N ILE A 477 -4.42 -16.83 14.22
CA ILE A 477 -4.91 -16.27 12.94
C ILE A 477 -4.99 -17.36 11.87
N ARG A 478 -3.97 -18.22 11.74
CA ARG A 478 -4.00 -19.35 10.80
C ARG A 478 -5.10 -20.33 11.14
N LEU A 479 -5.28 -20.66 12.42
CA LEU A 479 -6.36 -21.53 12.88
C LEU A 479 -7.73 -20.97 12.48
N ALA A 480 -7.99 -19.68 12.78
CA ALA A 480 -9.23 -19.01 12.39
C ALA A 480 -9.44 -19.02 10.87
N THR A 481 -8.38 -18.80 10.08
CA THR A 481 -8.45 -18.86 8.62
C THR A 481 -8.81 -20.28 8.16
N GLN A 482 -8.18 -21.32 8.73
CA GLN A 482 -8.47 -22.71 8.36
C GLN A 482 -9.91 -23.12 8.72
N ILE A 483 -10.42 -22.73 9.88
CA ILE A 483 -11.84 -22.92 10.23
C ILE A 483 -12.74 -22.23 9.20
N GLY A 484 -12.35 -21.03 8.75
CA GLY A 484 -13.08 -20.25 7.75
C GLY A 484 -13.19 -20.91 6.38
N THR A 485 -12.17 -21.68 5.97
CA THR A 485 -12.16 -22.41 4.67
C THR A 485 -13.13 -23.59 4.64
N GLN A 486 -13.57 -24.10 5.79
CA GLN A 486 -14.47 -25.25 5.91
C GLN A 486 -14.01 -26.51 5.15
N LEU A 487 -12.69 -26.74 5.11
CA LEU A 487 -12.13 -27.94 4.50
C LEU A 487 -12.50 -29.17 5.35
N THR A 488 -13.11 -30.15 4.72
CA THR A 488 -13.50 -31.42 5.36
C THR A 488 -12.47 -32.53 5.08
N ASN A 489 -12.44 -33.54 5.92
CA ASN A 489 -11.54 -34.71 5.80
C ASN A 489 -10.03 -34.34 5.84
N VAL A 490 -9.66 -33.28 6.53
CA VAL A 490 -8.28 -32.84 6.71
C VAL A 490 -7.82 -33.11 8.14
N LEU A 491 -6.60 -33.60 8.29
CA LEU A 491 -5.96 -33.73 9.59
C LEU A 491 -5.21 -32.45 9.95
N TYR A 492 -5.66 -31.76 10.97
CA TYR A 492 -5.00 -30.55 11.49
C TYR A 492 -4.03 -30.93 12.62
N ILE A 493 -2.78 -30.45 12.52
CA ILE A 493 -1.75 -30.64 13.55
C ILE A 493 -1.39 -29.27 14.10
N LEU A 494 -1.51 -29.10 15.41
CA LEU A 494 -1.25 -27.86 16.12
C LEU A 494 -0.13 -28.05 17.16
N ASP A 495 0.80 -27.11 17.23
CA ASP A 495 1.88 -27.09 18.21
C ASP A 495 1.53 -26.10 19.34
N GLU A 496 1.29 -26.63 20.54
CA GLU A 496 1.00 -25.85 21.77
C GLU A 496 0.03 -24.65 21.54
N PRO A 497 -1.19 -24.85 21.00
CA PRO A 497 -2.04 -23.74 20.54
C PRO A 497 -2.53 -22.82 21.67
N SER A 498 -2.43 -23.25 22.93
CA SER A 498 -2.81 -22.48 24.12
C SER A 498 -1.69 -21.61 24.71
N ILE A 499 -0.48 -21.66 24.14
CA ILE A 499 0.67 -20.91 24.69
C ILE A 499 0.42 -19.38 24.65
N GLY A 500 0.71 -18.72 25.77
CA GLY A 500 0.53 -17.27 25.91
C GLY A 500 -0.93 -16.80 25.97
N LEU A 501 -1.91 -17.71 26.12
CA LEU A 501 -3.30 -17.35 26.38
C LEU A 501 -3.57 -17.13 27.86
N HIS A 502 -4.42 -16.12 28.13
CA HIS A 502 -5.04 -16.00 29.42
C HIS A 502 -6.07 -17.14 29.62
N GLN A 503 -6.29 -17.57 30.87
CA GLN A 503 -7.18 -18.70 31.19
C GLN A 503 -8.60 -18.54 30.62
N ARG A 504 -9.11 -17.31 30.58
CA ARG A 504 -10.41 -16.95 29.95
C ARG A 504 -10.49 -17.27 28.45
N ASP A 505 -9.38 -17.11 27.73
CA ASP A 505 -9.36 -17.28 26.28
C ASP A 505 -9.07 -18.74 25.87
N ASN A 506 -8.56 -19.57 26.80
CA ASN A 506 -8.38 -21.00 26.58
C ASN A 506 -9.70 -21.70 26.24
N GLN A 507 -10.80 -21.33 26.90
CA GLN A 507 -12.09 -21.93 26.62
C GLN A 507 -12.56 -21.61 25.19
N LYS A 508 -12.40 -20.37 24.73
CA LYS A 508 -12.73 -19.96 23.36
C LYS A 508 -11.94 -20.77 22.33
N LEU A 509 -10.64 -20.97 22.58
CA LEU A 509 -9.80 -21.79 21.72
C LEU A 509 -10.29 -23.25 21.67
N ILE A 510 -10.58 -23.86 22.83
CA ILE A 510 -11.09 -25.24 22.91
C ILE A 510 -12.41 -25.38 22.14
N ASP A 511 -13.31 -24.40 22.29
CA ASP A 511 -14.60 -24.42 21.57
C ASP A 511 -14.39 -24.27 20.05
N SER A 512 -13.42 -23.46 19.63
CA SER A 512 -13.03 -23.31 18.22
C SER A 512 -12.45 -24.62 17.65
N LEU A 513 -11.61 -25.33 18.43
CA LEU A 513 -11.06 -26.63 18.02
C LEU A 513 -12.15 -27.71 17.94
N LYS A 514 -13.13 -27.68 18.87
CA LYS A 514 -14.29 -28.58 18.79
C LYS A 514 -15.14 -28.30 17.56
N LYS A 515 -15.40 -27.03 17.25
CA LYS A 515 -16.07 -26.63 15.98
C LYS A 515 -15.33 -27.17 14.75
N LEU A 516 -13.98 -27.04 14.72
CA LEU A 516 -13.17 -27.55 13.60
C LEU A 516 -13.28 -29.07 13.47
N ARG A 517 -13.30 -29.80 14.58
CA ARG A 517 -13.53 -31.27 14.59
C ARG A 517 -14.91 -31.63 14.00
N ASP A 518 -15.93 -30.86 14.34
CA ASP A 518 -17.33 -31.17 13.98
C ASP A 518 -17.64 -30.84 12.50
N ILE A 519 -16.79 -30.04 11.84
CA ILE A 519 -16.84 -29.78 10.39
C ILE A 519 -16.21 -30.93 9.61
#